data_8fd4bc56a5df04a202a26c02226dbfce
#
_entry.id   8fd4bc56a5df04a202a26c02226dbfce
#
_cell.length_a   1.000
_cell.length_b   1.000
_cell.length_c   1.000
_cell.angle_alpha   90.00
_cell.angle_beta   90.00
_cell.angle_gamma   90.00
#
_symmetry.space_group_name_H-M   'P 1'
#
loop_
_entity.id
_entity.type
_entity.pdbx_description
1 polymer ?
#
loop_
_entity_poly.entity_id
_entity_poly.type
_entity_poly.pdbx_seq_one_letter_code
_entity_poly.pdbx_strand_id
1 'polypeptide(L)'
;MTSYGVPCAAAMVLCVLIGLAFGIFNGWLVSYMSVPPFIVSMASMNIAKGIASVFTKTQSVSWPQSSDPVNGWFRNIASYNGFPVGLVIFLGMAVVCGIVLYNTKPGRYILCLGSNSEAVRLSGVNTRKWRMLAYVICGFLVGIGALFFVATYTTVQPGYGDQYNNEAIAGCVMGGTSMVGGLASIGGTVIGVFIISLLQQGIMAFGLGKGQQMIITGIIVIVAVYIDVSARRRKN
;
A
#
# COMPACT_ATOMS: atom_id res chain seq x y z
N MET A 1 -1.49 -7.03 22.09
CA MET A 1 -2.82 -6.99 22.72
C MET A 1 -2.92 -8.04 23.81
N THR A 2 -3.03 -9.30 23.49
CA THR A 2 -3.16 -10.37 24.51
C THR A 2 -1.97 -10.53 25.45
N SER A 3 -0.72 -10.29 24.98
CA SER A 3 0.48 -10.47 25.79
C SER A 3 0.93 -9.23 26.59
N TYR A 4 0.46 -8.03 26.23
CA TYR A 4 0.92 -6.77 26.85
C TYR A 4 -0.23 -5.93 27.43
N GLY A 5 -1.47 -6.38 27.43
CA GLY A 5 -2.62 -5.66 28.00
C GLY A 5 -2.93 -4.31 27.34
N VAL A 6 -2.44 -4.07 26.13
CA VAL A 6 -2.67 -2.81 25.39
C VAL A 6 -4.10 -2.76 24.88
N PRO A 7 -4.87 -1.69 25.16
CA PRO A 7 -6.22 -1.54 24.64
C PRO A 7 -6.23 -1.49 23.12
N CYS A 8 -7.28 -2.07 22.49
CA CYS A 8 -7.38 -2.20 21.03
C CYS A 8 -7.22 -0.86 20.31
N ALA A 9 -7.85 0.20 20.81
CA ALA A 9 -7.74 1.54 20.23
C ALA A 9 -6.31 2.07 20.19
N ALA A 10 -5.53 1.87 21.27
CA ALA A 10 -4.13 2.29 21.31
C ALA A 10 -3.28 1.50 20.30
N ALA A 11 -3.54 0.21 20.15
CA ALA A 11 -2.83 -0.61 19.16
C ALA A 11 -3.17 -0.21 17.71
N MET A 12 -4.40 0.22 17.42
CA MET A 12 -4.77 0.78 16.12
C MET A 12 -3.99 2.05 15.79
N VAL A 13 -3.92 2.98 16.76
CA VAL A 13 -3.14 4.23 16.60
C VAL A 13 -1.67 3.91 16.40
N LEU A 14 -1.10 3.00 17.18
CA LEU A 14 0.30 2.56 17.03
C LEU A 14 0.56 1.96 15.64
N CYS A 15 -0.34 1.17 15.09
CA CYS A 15 -0.22 0.60 13.75
C CYS A 15 -0.08 1.69 12.69
N VAL A 16 -0.95 2.72 12.73
CA VAL A 16 -0.89 3.86 11.81
C VAL A 16 0.39 4.68 12.02
N LEU A 17 0.80 4.90 13.26
CA LEU A 17 2.03 5.63 13.59
C LEU A 17 3.29 4.89 13.10
N ILE A 18 3.33 3.57 13.18
CA ILE A 18 4.44 2.77 12.63
C ILE A 18 4.47 2.90 11.10
N GLY A 19 3.33 2.80 10.41
CA GLY A 19 3.26 3.03 8.98
C GLY A 19 3.76 4.43 8.58
N LEU A 20 3.33 5.46 9.32
CA LEU A 20 3.78 6.83 9.14
C LEU A 20 5.29 6.99 9.38
N ALA A 21 5.84 6.36 10.43
CA ALA A 21 7.27 6.40 10.75
C ALA A 21 8.12 5.79 9.61
N PHE A 22 7.73 4.65 9.06
CA PHE A 22 8.38 4.08 7.88
C PHE A 22 8.21 4.96 6.63
N GLY A 23 7.07 5.62 6.46
CA GLY A 23 6.86 6.60 5.39
C GLY A 23 7.81 7.79 5.50
N ILE A 24 7.97 8.36 6.70
CA ILE A 24 8.93 9.44 6.98
C ILE A 24 10.37 8.97 6.76
N PHE A 25 10.73 7.79 7.27
CA PHE A 25 12.06 7.20 7.11
C PHE A 25 12.44 7.02 5.64
N ASN A 26 11.58 6.39 4.85
CA ASN A 26 11.78 6.20 3.41
C ASN A 26 11.84 7.55 2.66
N GLY A 27 10.91 8.44 2.98
CA GLY A 27 10.86 9.77 2.38
C GLY A 27 12.11 10.59 2.66
N TRP A 28 12.66 10.50 3.86
CA TRP A 28 13.89 11.19 4.24
C TRP A 28 15.10 10.65 3.47
N LEU A 29 15.29 9.33 3.42
CA LEU A 29 16.39 8.70 2.69
C LEU A 29 16.37 9.05 1.20
N VAL A 30 15.18 8.97 0.56
CA VAL A 30 15.05 9.24 -0.87
C VAL A 30 15.17 10.74 -1.18
N SER A 31 14.60 11.61 -0.36
CA SER A 31 14.50 13.04 -0.69
C SER A 31 15.74 13.84 -0.28
N TYR A 32 16.40 13.47 0.81
CA TYR A 32 17.54 14.22 1.34
C TYR A 32 18.88 13.52 1.13
N MET A 33 18.92 12.18 1.18
CA MET A 33 20.14 11.41 0.95
C MET A 33 20.29 10.95 -0.51
N SER A 34 19.24 11.19 -1.36
CA SER A 34 19.26 10.82 -2.78
C SER A 34 19.50 9.32 -3.04
N VAL A 35 19.15 8.47 -2.09
CA VAL A 35 19.25 7.02 -2.28
C VAL A 35 18.14 6.57 -3.24
N PRO A 36 18.44 5.64 -4.19
CA PRO A 36 17.42 5.15 -5.12
C PRO A 36 16.18 4.60 -4.40
N PRO A 37 14.96 5.00 -4.80
CA PRO A 37 13.71 4.62 -4.13
C PRO A 37 13.53 3.13 -3.94
N PHE A 38 13.86 2.35 -4.96
CA PHE A 38 13.73 0.89 -4.95
C PHE A 38 14.59 0.25 -3.86
N ILE A 39 15.84 0.70 -3.69
CA ILE A 39 16.77 0.18 -2.67
C ILE A 39 16.25 0.52 -1.28
N VAL A 40 15.78 1.75 -1.07
CA VAL A 40 15.25 2.20 0.22
C VAL A 40 14.01 1.39 0.61
N SER A 41 13.07 1.19 -0.31
CA SER A 41 11.83 0.44 -0.02
C SER A 41 12.10 -1.03 0.28
N MET A 42 13.02 -1.69 -0.47
CA MET A 42 13.41 -3.08 -0.18
C MET A 42 14.13 -3.21 1.16
N ALA A 43 15.06 -2.32 1.45
CA ALA A 43 15.79 -2.33 2.72
C ALA A 43 14.85 -2.10 3.91
N SER A 44 13.95 -1.11 3.84
CA SER A 44 12.99 -0.82 4.90
C SER A 44 11.98 -1.96 5.11
N MET A 45 11.56 -2.63 4.04
CA MET A 45 10.73 -3.84 4.13
C MET A 45 11.44 -4.94 4.93
N ASN A 46 12.72 -5.20 4.63
CA ASN A 46 13.49 -6.20 5.37
C ASN A 46 13.73 -5.80 6.83
N ILE A 47 13.99 -4.53 7.10
CA ILE A 47 14.11 -4.00 8.47
C ILE A 47 12.80 -4.20 9.23
N ALA A 48 11.65 -3.84 8.64
CA ALA A 48 10.35 -4.01 9.26
C ALA A 48 10.04 -5.48 9.59
N LYS A 49 10.33 -6.40 8.65
CA LYS A 49 10.18 -7.85 8.87
C LYS A 49 11.12 -8.35 9.98
N GLY A 50 12.37 -7.91 9.97
CA GLY A 50 13.35 -8.26 11.00
C GLY A 50 12.89 -7.83 12.38
N ILE A 51 12.44 -6.58 12.52
CA ILE A 51 11.88 -6.05 13.77
C ILE A 51 10.67 -6.89 14.20
N ALA A 52 9.71 -7.14 13.30
CA ALA A 52 8.54 -7.94 13.61
C ALA A 52 8.92 -9.36 14.05
N SER A 53 9.87 -10.01 13.39
CA SER A 53 10.34 -11.37 13.70
C SER A 53 11.01 -11.43 15.09
N VAL A 54 11.79 -10.43 15.45
CA VAL A 54 12.44 -10.36 16.77
C VAL A 54 11.38 -10.22 17.88
N PHE A 55 10.42 -9.30 17.72
CA PHE A 55 9.36 -9.10 18.73
C PHE A 55 8.40 -10.28 18.84
N THR A 56 8.09 -10.97 17.77
CA THR A 56 7.16 -12.11 17.77
C THR A 56 7.86 -13.45 17.98
N LYS A 57 9.21 -13.48 18.07
CA LYS A 57 10.03 -14.71 18.07
C LYS A 57 9.68 -15.61 16.88
N THR A 58 9.41 -15.01 15.73
CA THR A 58 8.99 -15.67 14.48
C THR A 58 7.67 -16.45 14.58
N GLN A 59 6.93 -16.26 15.67
CA GLN A 59 5.65 -16.95 15.87
C GLN A 59 4.48 -16.14 15.30
N SER A 60 3.41 -16.86 14.99
CA SER A 60 2.14 -16.25 14.60
C SER A 60 1.50 -15.53 15.76
N VAL A 61 1.02 -14.33 15.56
CA VAL A 61 0.28 -13.54 16.54
C VAL A 61 -1.21 -13.59 16.18
N SER A 62 -2.02 -14.04 17.12
CA SER A 62 -3.47 -14.05 16.98
C SER A 62 -4.08 -12.76 17.52
N TRP A 63 -5.12 -12.28 16.86
CA TRP A 63 -5.87 -11.10 17.24
C TRP A 63 -7.17 -11.48 17.93
N PRO A 64 -7.80 -10.57 18.72
CA PRO A 64 -9.07 -10.83 19.37
C PRO A 64 -10.12 -11.36 18.39
N GLN A 65 -10.85 -12.41 18.80
CA GLN A 65 -11.94 -12.96 17.99
C GLN A 65 -13.18 -12.10 18.13
N SER A 66 -14.14 -12.26 17.19
CA SER A 66 -15.43 -11.55 17.24
C SER A 66 -16.25 -11.84 18.50
N SER A 67 -15.97 -12.97 19.13
CA SER A 67 -16.60 -13.39 20.40
C SER A 67 -16.00 -12.73 21.64
N ASP A 68 -14.91 -11.97 21.52
CA ASP A 68 -14.30 -11.22 22.63
C ASP A 68 -15.21 -10.03 22.98
N PRO A 69 -15.79 -9.98 24.20
CA PRO A 69 -16.74 -8.95 24.59
C PRO A 69 -16.11 -7.54 24.67
N VAL A 70 -14.80 -7.46 24.84
CA VAL A 70 -14.09 -6.17 25.01
C VAL A 70 -13.52 -5.64 23.71
N ASN A 71 -12.94 -6.49 22.85
CA ASN A 71 -12.19 -6.09 21.67
C ASN A 71 -12.76 -6.62 20.35
N GLY A 72 -13.82 -7.42 20.38
CA GLY A 72 -14.44 -8.02 19.18
C GLY A 72 -14.98 -6.99 18.17
N TRP A 73 -15.33 -5.77 18.64
CA TRP A 73 -15.83 -4.68 17.80
C TRP A 73 -14.81 -4.27 16.70
N PHE A 74 -13.52 -4.51 16.90
CA PHE A 74 -12.49 -4.19 15.92
C PHE A 74 -12.69 -4.89 14.58
N ARG A 75 -13.26 -6.11 14.58
CA ARG A 75 -13.54 -6.84 13.34
C ARG A 75 -14.67 -6.25 12.52
N ASN A 76 -15.57 -5.50 13.16
CA ASN A 76 -16.64 -4.81 12.47
C ASN A 76 -16.14 -3.72 11.51
N ILE A 77 -14.86 -3.30 11.64
CA ILE A 77 -14.21 -2.38 10.70
C ILE A 77 -14.05 -3.02 9.32
N ALA A 78 -13.81 -4.33 9.24
CA ALA A 78 -13.71 -5.03 7.96
C ALA A 78 -15.08 -5.42 7.42
N SER A 79 -15.96 -5.99 8.30
CA SER A 79 -17.30 -6.44 7.92
C SER A 79 -18.26 -6.36 9.13
N TYR A 80 -19.42 -5.77 8.93
CA TYR A 80 -20.49 -5.66 9.94
C TYR A 80 -21.76 -6.30 9.40
N ASN A 81 -22.26 -7.35 10.08
CA ASN A 81 -23.48 -8.08 9.68
C ASN A 81 -23.49 -8.52 8.18
N GLY A 82 -22.35 -8.94 7.66
CA GLY A 82 -22.21 -9.32 6.24
C GLY A 82 -22.05 -8.13 5.28
N PHE A 83 -22.17 -6.90 5.76
CA PHE A 83 -21.93 -5.71 4.94
C PHE A 83 -20.41 -5.40 4.86
N PRO A 84 -19.84 -5.22 3.65
CA PRO A 84 -18.42 -5.01 3.47
C PRO A 84 -17.99 -3.57 3.81
N VAL A 85 -17.94 -3.25 5.12
CA VAL A 85 -17.55 -1.90 5.60
C VAL A 85 -16.19 -1.50 5.09
N GLY A 86 -15.23 -2.43 5.03
CA GLY A 86 -13.89 -2.19 4.50
C GLY A 86 -13.90 -1.69 3.06
N LEU A 87 -14.81 -2.19 2.20
CA LEU A 87 -14.95 -1.71 0.83
C LEU A 87 -15.41 -0.24 0.77
N VAL A 88 -16.37 0.13 1.61
CA VAL A 88 -16.89 1.51 1.66
C VAL A 88 -15.80 2.47 2.11
N ILE A 89 -15.04 2.10 3.14
CA ILE A 89 -13.91 2.92 3.62
C ILE A 89 -12.82 3.00 2.55
N PHE A 90 -12.48 1.89 1.86
CA PHE A 90 -11.52 1.90 0.76
C PHE A 90 -11.95 2.86 -0.36
N LEU A 91 -13.21 2.82 -0.79
CA LEU A 91 -13.73 3.73 -1.81
C LEU A 91 -13.74 5.19 -1.31
N GLY A 92 -14.12 5.42 -0.07
CA GLY A 92 -14.04 6.75 0.56
C GLY A 92 -12.61 7.29 0.58
N MET A 93 -11.63 6.47 0.96
CA MET A 93 -10.21 6.83 0.92
C MET A 93 -9.72 7.10 -0.51
N ALA A 94 -10.16 6.31 -1.49
CA ALA A 94 -9.83 6.54 -2.90
C ALA A 94 -10.36 7.89 -3.39
N VAL A 95 -11.60 8.27 -3.01
CA VAL A 95 -12.16 9.60 -3.33
C VAL A 95 -11.34 10.71 -2.68
N VAL A 96 -11.00 10.58 -1.40
CA VAL A 96 -10.16 11.57 -0.70
C VAL A 96 -8.79 11.70 -1.37
N CYS A 97 -8.13 10.59 -1.67
CA CYS A 97 -6.86 10.58 -2.39
C CYS A 97 -6.99 11.22 -3.79
N GLY A 98 -8.09 10.97 -4.49
CA GLY A 98 -8.39 11.59 -5.78
C GLY A 98 -8.52 13.11 -5.66
N ILE A 99 -9.28 13.61 -4.68
CA ILE A 99 -9.40 15.03 -4.41
C ILE A 99 -8.04 15.65 -4.07
N VAL A 100 -7.27 15.00 -3.19
CA VAL A 100 -5.92 15.48 -2.84
C VAL A 100 -5.00 15.52 -4.06
N LEU A 101 -5.01 14.49 -4.89
CA LEU A 101 -4.12 14.38 -6.05
C LEU A 101 -4.45 15.41 -7.14
N TYR A 102 -5.74 15.56 -7.50
CA TYR A 102 -6.14 16.36 -8.64
C TYR A 102 -6.49 17.81 -8.29
N ASN A 103 -7.06 18.05 -7.10
CA ASN A 103 -7.61 19.36 -6.76
C ASN A 103 -6.71 20.18 -5.82
N THR A 104 -5.64 19.58 -5.26
CA THR A 104 -4.78 20.29 -4.32
C THR A 104 -3.39 20.62 -4.90
N LYS A 105 -2.74 21.66 -4.34
CA LYS A 105 -1.36 22.04 -4.69
C LYS A 105 -0.35 20.89 -4.46
N PRO A 106 -0.39 20.19 -3.29
CA PRO A 106 0.47 19.02 -3.06
C PRO A 106 0.40 17.97 -4.16
N GLY A 107 -0.81 17.57 -4.55
CA GLY A 107 -1.02 16.55 -5.59
C GLY A 107 -0.42 16.96 -6.93
N ARG A 108 -0.68 18.20 -7.35
CA ARG A 108 -0.11 18.74 -8.61
C ARG A 108 1.42 18.77 -8.58
N TYR A 109 2.02 19.20 -7.47
CA TYR A 109 3.49 19.18 -7.35
C TYR A 109 4.07 17.76 -7.39
N ILE A 110 3.42 16.79 -6.74
CA ILE A 110 3.84 15.38 -6.77
C ILE A 110 3.81 14.83 -8.22
N LEU A 111 2.75 15.12 -8.97
CA LEU A 111 2.65 14.71 -10.38
C LEU A 111 3.72 15.38 -11.25
N CYS A 112 3.91 16.68 -11.11
CA CYS A 112 4.93 17.42 -11.85
C CYS A 112 6.35 16.92 -11.55
N LEU A 113 6.64 16.59 -10.28
CA LEU A 113 7.92 16.02 -9.86
C LEU A 113 8.21 14.67 -10.55
N GLY A 114 7.18 13.86 -10.75
CA GLY A 114 7.30 12.60 -11.47
C GLY A 114 7.53 12.78 -12.97
N SER A 115 7.04 13.88 -13.55
CA SER A 115 7.22 14.18 -14.98
C SER A 115 8.61 14.79 -15.27
N ASN A 116 8.95 15.87 -14.57
CA ASN A 116 10.26 16.54 -14.71
C ASN A 116 10.63 17.27 -13.43
N SER A 117 11.43 16.62 -12.59
CA SER A 117 11.84 17.17 -11.29
C SER A 117 12.74 18.41 -11.42
N GLU A 118 13.51 18.52 -12.51
CA GLU A 118 14.42 19.64 -12.76
C GLU A 118 13.61 20.91 -13.14
N ALA A 119 12.62 20.79 -14.00
CA ALA A 119 11.73 21.90 -14.35
C ALA A 119 11.00 22.44 -13.12
N VAL A 120 10.53 21.54 -12.23
CA VAL A 120 9.89 21.93 -10.96
C VAL A 120 10.87 22.67 -10.04
N ARG A 121 12.12 22.22 -9.98
CA ARG A 121 13.18 22.87 -9.20
C ARG A 121 13.47 24.29 -9.72
N LEU A 122 13.57 24.44 -11.04
CA LEU A 122 13.81 25.74 -11.69
C LEU A 122 12.63 26.72 -11.48
N SER A 123 11.42 26.20 -11.26
CA SER A 123 10.26 27.03 -10.90
C SER A 123 10.25 27.47 -9.43
N GLY A 124 11.34 27.27 -8.68
CA GLY A 124 11.47 27.69 -7.28
C GLY A 124 10.76 26.79 -6.25
N VAL A 125 10.21 25.65 -6.67
CA VAL A 125 9.49 24.74 -5.78
C VAL A 125 10.48 23.78 -5.10
N ASN A 126 10.36 23.61 -3.79
CA ASN A 126 11.20 22.69 -3.02
C ASN A 126 10.84 21.23 -3.31
N THR A 127 11.55 20.61 -4.26
CA THR A 127 11.32 19.25 -4.72
C THR A 127 11.48 18.20 -3.63
N ARG A 128 12.43 18.40 -2.69
CA ARG A 128 12.69 17.47 -1.59
C ARG A 128 11.49 17.35 -0.65
N LYS A 129 10.90 18.51 -0.29
CA LYS A 129 9.73 18.57 0.60
C LYS A 129 8.53 17.81 0.01
N TRP A 130 8.23 18.03 -1.26
CA TRP A 130 7.06 17.40 -1.89
C TRP A 130 7.26 15.92 -2.17
N ARG A 131 8.50 15.51 -2.50
CA ARG A 131 8.86 14.10 -2.62
C ARG A 131 8.71 13.39 -1.27
N MET A 132 9.24 13.96 -0.19
CA MET A 132 9.07 13.42 1.16
C MET A 132 7.59 13.28 1.55
N LEU A 133 6.76 14.29 1.25
CA LEU A 133 5.34 14.26 1.56
C LEU A 133 4.62 13.09 0.88
N ALA A 134 4.98 12.76 -0.36
CA ALA A 134 4.41 11.59 -1.06
C ALA A 134 4.65 10.28 -0.30
N TYR A 135 5.86 10.08 0.23
CA TYR A 135 6.18 8.89 1.06
C TYR A 135 5.44 8.90 2.40
N VAL A 136 5.29 10.06 3.01
CA VAL A 136 4.55 10.21 4.28
C VAL A 136 3.08 9.84 4.08
N ILE A 137 2.45 10.34 3.02
CA ILE A 137 1.06 9.99 2.66
C ILE A 137 0.96 8.48 2.39
N CYS A 138 1.88 7.92 1.62
CA CYS A 138 1.91 6.48 1.34
C CYS A 138 2.02 5.66 2.64
N GLY A 139 2.94 6.00 3.54
CA GLY A 139 3.11 5.31 4.82
C GLY A 139 1.88 5.41 5.72
N PHE A 140 1.21 6.55 5.75
CA PHE A 140 -0.06 6.73 6.45
C PHE A 140 -1.15 5.81 5.91
N LEU A 141 -1.32 5.76 4.58
CA LEU A 141 -2.30 4.89 3.92
C LEU A 141 -2.00 3.41 4.13
N VAL A 142 -0.72 3.03 4.10
CA VAL A 142 -0.29 1.65 4.42
C VAL A 142 -0.64 1.28 5.86
N GLY A 143 -0.44 2.19 6.82
CA GLY A 143 -0.85 1.98 8.21
C GLY A 143 -2.35 1.73 8.35
N ILE A 144 -3.19 2.47 7.62
CA ILE A 144 -4.64 2.23 7.58
C ILE A 144 -4.93 0.87 6.91
N GLY A 145 -4.30 0.57 5.78
CA GLY A 145 -4.46 -0.72 5.09
C GLY A 145 -4.12 -1.92 5.98
N ALA A 146 -3.07 -1.79 6.81
CA ALA A 146 -2.70 -2.81 7.77
C ALA A 146 -3.79 -3.08 8.82
N LEU A 147 -4.57 -2.07 9.24
CA LEU A 147 -5.71 -2.27 10.14
C LEU A 147 -6.79 -3.14 9.51
N PHE A 148 -7.14 -2.90 8.25
CA PHE A 148 -8.11 -3.74 7.53
C PHE A 148 -7.61 -5.17 7.35
N PHE A 149 -6.32 -5.31 7.03
CA PHE A 149 -5.68 -6.61 6.92
C PHE A 149 -5.82 -7.42 8.21
N VAL A 150 -5.48 -6.82 9.34
CA VAL A 150 -5.58 -7.46 10.67
C VAL A 150 -7.04 -7.69 11.08
N ALA A 151 -7.96 -6.81 10.72
CA ALA A 151 -9.39 -7.01 11.00
C ALA A 151 -9.99 -8.19 10.22
N THR A 152 -9.43 -8.50 9.04
CA THR A 152 -9.88 -9.61 8.19
C THR A 152 -9.27 -10.95 8.63
N TYR A 153 -7.96 -10.98 8.93
CA TYR A 153 -7.25 -12.21 9.29
C TYR A 153 -7.17 -12.38 10.81
N THR A 154 -7.44 -13.61 11.28
CA THR A 154 -7.39 -13.95 12.73
C THR A 154 -5.97 -14.07 13.26
N THR A 155 -5.04 -14.42 12.39
CA THR A 155 -3.66 -14.72 12.74
C THR A 155 -2.74 -14.11 11.69
N VAL A 156 -1.70 -13.44 12.13
CA VAL A 156 -0.72 -12.76 11.28
C VAL A 156 0.68 -13.18 11.72
N GLN A 157 1.56 -13.43 10.76
CA GLN A 157 2.98 -13.71 11.01
C GLN A 157 3.86 -12.76 10.19
N PRO A 158 5.11 -12.54 10.59
CA PRO A 158 6.03 -11.70 9.83
C PRO A 158 6.18 -12.19 8.38
N GLY A 159 6.07 -11.26 7.41
CA GLY A 159 6.13 -11.58 5.98
C GLY A 159 4.82 -12.00 5.33
N TYR A 160 3.73 -12.15 6.08
CA TYR A 160 2.44 -12.57 5.53
C TYR A 160 1.89 -11.63 4.43
N GLY A 161 2.28 -10.37 4.47
CA GLY A 161 1.85 -9.34 3.49
C GLY A 161 2.69 -9.24 2.22
N ASP A 162 3.73 -10.05 2.02
CA ASP A 162 4.69 -9.89 0.92
C ASP A 162 4.07 -10.01 -0.47
N GLN A 163 3.10 -10.90 -0.63
CA GLN A 163 2.40 -11.10 -1.90
C GLN A 163 1.63 -9.85 -2.33
N TYR A 164 1.05 -9.10 -1.38
CA TYR A 164 0.24 -7.91 -1.67
C TYR A 164 1.04 -6.76 -2.28
N ASN A 165 2.36 -6.72 -2.06
CA ASN A 165 3.23 -5.72 -2.68
C ASN A 165 3.20 -5.82 -4.22
N ASN A 166 3.38 -7.03 -4.76
CA ASN A 166 3.35 -7.26 -6.20
C ASN A 166 1.95 -7.00 -6.79
N GLU A 167 0.91 -7.39 -6.07
CA GLU A 167 -0.49 -7.17 -6.45
C GLU A 167 -0.84 -5.69 -6.51
N ALA A 168 -0.39 -4.92 -5.52
CA ALA A 168 -0.60 -3.47 -5.50
C ALA A 168 0.11 -2.78 -6.68
N ILE A 169 1.35 -3.18 -6.98
CA ILE A 169 2.09 -2.67 -8.15
C ILE A 169 1.34 -3.01 -9.44
N ALA A 170 0.93 -4.28 -9.59
CA ALA A 170 0.17 -4.71 -10.77
C ALA A 170 -1.14 -3.93 -10.92
N GLY A 171 -1.90 -3.75 -9.85
CA GLY A 171 -3.15 -3.00 -9.85
C GLY A 171 -2.95 -1.52 -10.23
N CYS A 172 -1.90 -0.88 -9.71
CA CYS A 172 -1.56 0.51 -10.06
C CYS A 172 -1.20 0.65 -11.54
N VAL A 173 -0.36 -0.23 -12.07
CA VAL A 173 0.10 -0.19 -13.48
C VAL A 173 -1.05 -0.48 -14.42
N MET A 174 -1.84 -1.53 -14.16
CA MET A 174 -3.04 -1.84 -14.95
C MET A 174 -4.06 -0.70 -14.90
N GLY A 175 -4.11 0.03 -13.78
CA GLY A 175 -4.94 1.23 -13.63
C GLY A 175 -4.44 2.46 -14.38
N GLY A 176 -3.31 2.36 -15.10
CA GLY A 176 -2.73 3.47 -15.89
C GLY A 176 -1.87 4.45 -15.08
N THR A 177 -1.48 4.09 -13.85
CA THR A 177 -0.50 4.85 -13.07
C THR A 177 0.91 4.48 -13.52
N SER A 178 1.73 5.48 -13.82
CA SER A 178 3.08 5.27 -14.35
C SER A 178 4.09 4.88 -13.29
N MET A 179 4.87 3.83 -13.56
CA MET A 179 6.04 3.48 -12.73
C MET A 179 7.19 4.49 -12.84
N VAL A 180 7.31 5.20 -13.98
CA VAL A 180 8.33 6.24 -14.18
C VAL A 180 7.93 7.55 -13.49
N GLY A 181 6.65 7.73 -13.21
CA GLY A 181 6.08 8.94 -12.61
C GLY A 181 5.39 9.85 -13.62
N GLY A 182 4.85 10.96 -13.15
CA GLY A 182 4.22 12.02 -13.94
C GLY A 182 2.77 11.75 -14.34
N LEU A 183 2.33 10.52 -14.36
CA LEU A 183 0.95 10.13 -14.65
C LEU A 183 0.41 9.24 -13.53
N ALA A 184 -0.76 9.59 -13.02
CA ALA A 184 -1.48 8.79 -12.04
C ALA A 184 -2.98 8.86 -12.29
N SER A 185 -3.67 7.75 -12.06
CA SER A 185 -5.13 7.64 -12.16
C SER A 185 -5.65 6.89 -10.95
N ILE A 186 -6.27 7.61 -10.00
CA ILE A 186 -6.84 6.97 -8.80
C ILE A 186 -8.00 6.05 -9.17
N GLY A 187 -8.94 6.53 -10.01
CA GLY A 187 -10.05 5.70 -10.50
C GLY A 187 -9.57 4.46 -11.25
N GLY A 188 -8.58 4.65 -12.14
CA GLY A 188 -7.94 3.53 -12.83
C GLY A 188 -7.27 2.55 -11.87
N THR A 189 -6.54 3.04 -10.86
CA THR A 189 -5.90 2.20 -9.83
C THR A 189 -6.93 1.37 -9.05
N VAL A 190 -8.08 1.95 -8.69
CA VAL A 190 -9.17 1.22 -8.03
C VAL A 190 -9.65 0.07 -8.93
N ILE A 191 -9.93 0.34 -10.19
CA ILE A 191 -10.34 -0.68 -11.17
C ILE A 191 -9.26 -1.76 -11.33
N GLY A 192 -8.00 -1.36 -11.47
CA GLY A 192 -6.87 -2.29 -11.61
C GLY A 192 -6.71 -3.22 -10.42
N VAL A 193 -6.85 -2.70 -9.19
CA VAL A 193 -6.82 -3.51 -7.97
C VAL A 193 -8.00 -4.50 -7.92
N PHE A 194 -9.20 -4.08 -8.32
CA PHE A 194 -10.35 -4.99 -8.42
C PHE A 194 -10.11 -6.11 -9.45
N ILE A 195 -9.55 -5.80 -10.60
CA ILE A 195 -9.23 -6.81 -11.63
C ILE A 195 -8.23 -7.83 -11.07
N ILE A 196 -7.14 -7.38 -10.42
CA ILE A 196 -6.15 -8.30 -9.83
C ILE A 196 -6.79 -9.17 -8.74
N SER A 197 -7.62 -8.58 -7.87
CA SER A 197 -8.31 -9.32 -6.81
C SER A 197 -9.27 -10.37 -7.38
N LEU A 198 -10.03 -10.03 -8.43
CA LEU A 198 -10.92 -10.98 -9.11
C LEU A 198 -10.15 -12.12 -9.78
N LEU A 199 -9.03 -11.81 -10.44
CA LEU A 199 -8.16 -12.82 -11.04
C LEU A 199 -7.65 -13.81 -9.99
N GLN A 200 -7.21 -13.32 -8.83
CA GLN A 200 -6.73 -14.17 -7.75
C GLN A 200 -7.84 -15.06 -7.18
N GLN A 201 -9.02 -14.49 -6.92
CA GLN A 201 -10.16 -15.28 -6.47
C GLN A 201 -10.57 -16.33 -7.52
N GLY A 202 -10.54 -15.98 -8.80
CA GLY A 202 -10.77 -16.93 -9.89
C GLY A 202 -9.76 -18.07 -9.89
N ILE A 203 -8.46 -17.79 -9.75
CA ILE A 203 -7.40 -18.80 -9.69
C ILE A 203 -7.62 -19.76 -8.50
N MET A 204 -8.00 -19.23 -7.33
CA MET A 204 -8.32 -20.05 -6.16
C MET A 204 -9.58 -20.90 -6.39
N ALA A 205 -10.60 -20.39 -7.06
CA ALA A 205 -11.83 -21.12 -7.38
C ALA A 205 -11.57 -22.31 -8.32
N PHE A 206 -10.56 -22.24 -9.17
CA PHE A 206 -10.09 -23.37 -10.00
C PHE A 206 -9.25 -24.39 -9.24
N GLY A 207 -9.05 -24.23 -7.92
CA GLY A 207 -8.27 -25.17 -7.11
C GLY A 207 -6.76 -25.08 -7.33
N LEU A 208 -6.27 -24.02 -7.96
CA LEU A 208 -4.85 -23.81 -8.20
C LEU A 208 -4.13 -23.37 -6.92
N GLY A 209 -2.97 -23.95 -6.67
CA GLY A 209 -2.19 -23.68 -5.46
C GLY A 209 -1.51 -22.29 -5.48
N LYS A 210 -1.04 -21.86 -4.31
CA LYS A 210 -0.32 -20.55 -4.14
C LYS A 210 0.84 -20.37 -5.11
N GLY A 211 1.60 -21.42 -5.43
CA GLY A 211 2.72 -21.36 -6.39
C GLY A 211 2.28 -20.97 -7.79
N GLN A 212 1.18 -21.54 -8.28
CA GLN A 212 0.61 -21.23 -9.59
C GLN A 212 0.05 -19.79 -9.61
N GLN A 213 -0.59 -19.35 -8.53
CA GLN A 213 -1.04 -17.99 -8.35
C GLN A 213 0.12 -16.98 -8.46
N MET A 214 1.25 -17.23 -7.80
CA MET A 214 2.44 -16.38 -7.87
C MET A 214 3.00 -16.29 -9.30
N ILE A 215 3.06 -17.42 -10.04
CA ILE A 215 3.51 -17.42 -11.43
C ILE A 215 2.60 -16.59 -12.30
N ILE A 216 1.29 -16.77 -12.22
CA ILE A 216 0.30 -16.04 -13.03
C ILE A 216 0.36 -14.55 -12.71
N THR A 217 0.40 -14.17 -11.43
CA THR A 217 0.52 -12.77 -11.03
C THR A 217 1.82 -12.14 -11.55
N GLY A 218 2.94 -12.86 -11.48
CA GLY A 218 4.22 -12.40 -12.03
C GLY A 218 4.18 -12.15 -13.53
N ILE A 219 3.55 -13.04 -14.29
CA ILE A 219 3.37 -12.87 -15.74
C ILE A 219 2.48 -11.66 -16.03
N ILE A 220 1.38 -11.48 -15.29
CA ILE A 220 0.48 -10.34 -15.45
C ILE A 220 1.22 -9.02 -15.21
N VAL A 221 2.05 -8.94 -14.17
CA VAL A 221 2.86 -7.74 -13.88
C VAL A 221 3.79 -7.42 -15.04
N ILE A 222 4.52 -8.43 -15.58
CA ILE A 222 5.44 -8.22 -16.71
C ILE A 222 4.68 -7.71 -17.93
N VAL A 223 3.55 -8.32 -18.28
CA VAL A 223 2.73 -7.93 -19.43
C VAL A 223 2.19 -6.51 -19.24
N ALA A 224 1.68 -6.18 -18.06
CA ALA A 224 1.15 -4.85 -17.75
C ALA A 224 2.22 -3.76 -17.89
N VAL A 225 3.41 -3.99 -17.33
CA VAL A 225 4.54 -3.07 -17.45
C VAL A 225 5.01 -2.92 -18.90
N TYR A 226 5.07 -4.03 -19.65
CA TYR A 226 5.44 -4.01 -21.05
C TYR A 226 4.46 -3.17 -21.90
N ILE A 227 3.16 -3.30 -21.66
CA ILE A 227 2.12 -2.52 -22.33
C ILE A 227 2.29 -1.02 -21.98
N ASP A 228 2.49 -0.67 -20.71
CA ASP A 228 2.68 0.73 -20.30
C ASP A 228 3.91 1.35 -20.98
N VAL A 229 5.04 0.66 -20.96
CA VAL A 229 6.29 1.13 -21.60
C VAL A 229 6.12 1.26 -23.11
N SER A 230 5.47 0.29 -23.76
CA SER A 230 5.24 0.30 -25.21
C SER A 230 4.29 1.42 -25.64
N ALA A 231 3.22 1.66 -24.87
CA ALA A 231 2.28 2.75 -25.14
C ALA A 231 2.94 4.14 -25.04
N ARG A 232 3.94 4.30 -24.18
CA ARG A 232 4.72 5.53 -24.03
C ARG A 232 5.69 5.78 -25.16
N ARG A 233 6.38 4.71 -25.61
CA ARG A 233 7.31 4.82 -26.78
C ARG A 233 6.61 5.26 -28.06
N ARG A 234 5.31 5.00 -28.20
CA ARG A 234 4.52 5.45 -29.35
C ARG A 234 4.05 6.92 -29.26
N LYS A 235 4.15 7.55 -28.09
CA LYS A 235 3.72 8.94 -27.87
C LYS A 235 4.88 9.95 -27.88
N ASN A 236 6.12 9.47 -27.84
CA ASN A 236 7.36 10.22 -28.04
C ASN A 236 7.90 9.94 -29.45
#